data_7415bd9861a0b9c39f1bda23412837be
#
_entry.id   7415bd9861a0b9c39f1bda23412837be
#
_cell.length_a   1.000
_cell.length_b   1.000
_cell.length_c   1.000
_cell.angle_alpha   90.00
_cell.angle_beta   90.00
_cell.angle_gamma   90.00
#
_symmetry.space_group_name_H-M   'P 1'
#
loop_
_entity.id
_entity.type
_entity.pdbx_description
1 polymer ?
#
loop_
_entity_poly.entity_id
_entity_poly.type
_entity_poly.pdbx_seq_one_letter_code
_entity_poly.pdbx_strand_id
1 'polypeptide(L)'
;MKISLVVAMADNRVIGKDNKMPWHLPDELQYFKKITLGKPIVMGRNTFESIGRPLPGRKNIVLSRTSESRETHDGQVLWVNGPQQAIAAAGPVEEVMVIGGGKIYEKFLPLADRLYVTKIDLNVDGDTFFPDYEEVADWQEIERQNFAANDRNSNDFTTLIFDRKR
;
A
#
# COMPACT_ATOMS: atom_id res chain seq x y z
N MET A 1 8.93 15.33 4.07
CA MET A 1 7.86 14.38 3.65
C MET A 1 8.36 12.96 3.79
N LYS A 2 7.61 12.12 4.46
CA LYS A 2 7.89 10.70 4.57
C LYS A 2 7.14 9.93 3.49
N ILE A 3 7.84 9.07 2.77
CA ILE A 3 7.22 8.17 1.78
C ILE A 3 7.09 6.80 2.44
N SER A 4 5.86 6.35 2.61
CA SER A 4 5.54 5.10 3.29
C SER A 4 4.82 4.15 2.35
N LEU A 5 5.21 2.87 2.36
CA LEU A 5 4.51 1.82 1.65
C LEU A 5 3.62 1.06 2.63
N VAL A 6 2.40 0.78 2.22
CA VAL A 6 1.43 0.02 3.03
C VAL A 6 1.09 -1.26 2.27
N VAL A 7 1.33 -2.40 2.88
CA VAL A 7 1.13 -3.68 2.22
C VAL A 7 0.65 -4.75 3.20
N ALA A 8 -0.24 -5.62 2.73
CA ALA A 8 -0.59 -6.87 3.38
C ALA A 8 -0.09 -8.01 2.50
N MET A 9 0.65 -8.95 3.08
CA MET A 9 1.24 -10.05 2.34
C MET A 9 1.10 -11.38 3.07
N ALA A 10 0.85 -12.43 2.31
CA ALA A 10 0.92 -13.81 2.79
C ALA A 10 2.38 -14.30 2.76
N ASP A 11 2.60 -15.58 3.07
CA ASP A 11 3.92 -16.17 3.01
C ASP A 11 4.56 -15.98 1.63
N ASN A 12 5.88 -15.90 1.57
CA ASN A 12 6.65 -15.65 0.35
C ASN A 12 6.35 -14.30 -0.32
N ARG A 13 5.86 -13.33 0.45
CA ARG A 13 5.54 -11.98 -0.02
C ARG A 13 4.44 -11.94 -1.08
N VAL A 14 3.52 -12.90 -1.06
CA VAL A 14 2.36 -12.94 -1.97
C VAL A 14 1.38 -11.84 -1.57
N ILE A 15 1.03 -10.97 -2.53
CA ILE A 15 0.08 -9.88 -2.31
C ILE A 15 -1.18 -10.00 -3.17
N GLY A 16 -1.22 -10.92 -4.11
CA GLY A 16 -2.39 -11.14 -4.94
C GLY A 16 -2.31 -12.39 -5.78
N LYS A 17 -3.50 -12.82 -6.23
CA LYS A 17 -3.68 -13.88 -7.20
C LYS A 17 -4.94 -13.57 -8.01
N ASP A 18 -4.83 -13.61 -9.34
CA ASP A 18 -5.94 -13.33 -10.26
C ASP A 18 -6.62 -11.98 -9.95
N ASN A 19 -5.82 -10.94 -9.65
CA ASN A 19 -6.26 -9.59 -9.28
C ASN A 19 -7.07 -9.53 -7.99
N LYS A 20 -6.96 -10.53 -7.11
CA LYS A 20 -7.68 -10.60 -5.83
C LYS A 20 -6.72 -10.91 -4.69
N MET A 21 -7.10 -10.49 -3.51
CA MET A 21 -6.41 -10.88 -2.28
C MET A 21 -7.03 -12.18 -1.77
N PRO A 22 -6.21 -13.24 -1.57
CA PRO A 22 -6.74 -14.56 -1.19
C PRO A 22 -7.05 -14.71 0.30
N TRP A 23 -7.44 -13.63 0.97
CA TRP A 23 -7.77 -13.63 2.40
C TRP A 23 -8.93 -12.69 2.69
N HIS A 24 -9.54 -12.87 3.86
CA HIS A 24 -10.60 -12.01 4.36
C HIS A 24 -10.31 -11.62 5.81
N LEU A 25 -9.87 -10.38 6.01
CA LEU A 25 -9.40 -9.85 7.29
C LEU A 25 -10.01 -8.47 7.56
N PRO A 26 -11.25 -8.39 8.08
CA PRO A 26 -11.90 -7.10 8.34
C PRO A 26 -11.09 -6.18 9.27
N ASP A 27 -10.43 -6.75 10.27
CA ASP A 27 -9.64 -5.95 11.23
C ASP A 27 -8.38 -5.36 10.56
N GLU A 28 -7.81 -6.06 9.58
CA GLU A 28 -6.70 -5.53 8.78
C GLU A 28 -7.18 -4.37 7.89
N LEU A 29 -8.36 -4.48 7.30
CA LEU A 29 -8.96 -3.39 6.53
C LEU A 29 -9.24 -2.15 7.39
N GLN A 30 -9.68 -2.34 8.62
CA GLN A 30 -9.87 -1.23 9.56
C GLN A 30 -8.53 -0.58 9.93
N TYR A 31 -7.50 -1.38 10.12
CA TYR A 31 -6.14 -0.88 10.36
C TYR A 31 -5.63 -0.05 9.18
N PHE A 32 -5.81 -0.55 7.96
CA PHE A 32 -5.46 0.17 6.74
C PHE A 32 -6.16 1.52 6.67
N LYS A 33 -7.47 1.55 6.93
CA LYS A 33 -8.25 2.79 6.95
C LYS A 33 -7.70 3.77 7.98
N LYS A 34 -7.40 3.28 9.18
CA LYS A 34 -6.90 4.10 10.29
C LYS A 34 -5.58 4.78 9.95
N ILE A 35 -4.62 4.04 9.39
CA ILE A 35 -3.28 4.59 9.11
C ILE A 35 -3.24 5.46 7.87
N THR A 36 -4.19 5.35 6.96
CA THR A 36 -4.22 6.14 5.72
C THR A 36 -5.15 7.34 5.77
N LEU A 37 -6.12 7.35 6.68
CA LEU A 37 -7.14 8.41 6.74
C LEU A 37 -6.49 9.79 6.92
N GLY A 38 -6.93 10.74 6.10
CA GLY A 38 -6.41 12.11 6.13
C GLY A 38 -5.08 12.31 5.41
N LYS A 39 -4.52 11.26 4.82
CA LYS A 39 -3.23 11.31 4.13
C LYS A 39 -3.42 11.05 2.63
N PRO A 40 -2.58 11.64 1.76
CA PRO A 40 -2.59 11.27 0.35
C PRO A 40 -2.24 9.77 0.17
N ILE A 41 -2.99 9.10 -0.67
CA ILE A 41 -2.72 7.71 -1.05
C ILE A 41 -2.34 7.66 -2.52
N VAL A 42 -1.30 6.87 -2.82
CA VAL A 42 -0.77 6.70 -4.17
C VAL A 42 -0.95 5.23 -4.56
N MET A 43 -1.50 5.01 -5.75
CA MET A 43 -1.78 3.67 -6.24
C MET A 43 -1.62 3.59 -7.76
N GLY A 44 -1.50 2.37 -8.27
CA GLY A 44 -1.55 2.13 -9.70
C GLY A 44 -3.00 2.06 -10.20
N ARG A 45 -3.15 2.17 -11.52
CA ARG A 45 -4.46 2.12 -12.18
C ARG A 45 -5.23 0.83 -11.85
N ASN A 46 -4.57 -0.32 -11.90
CA ASN A 46 -5.23 -1.61 -11.63
C ASN A 46 -5.77 -1.69 -10.20
N THR A 47 -5.02 -1.15 -9.23
CA THR A 47 -5.48 -1.09 -7.85
C THR A 47 -6.70 -0.18 -7.72
N PHE A 48 -6.68 0.98 -8.38
CA PHE A 48 -7.83 1.89 -8.36
C PHE A 48 -9.08 1.24 -8.97
N GLU A 49 -8.93 0.58 -10.10
CA GLU A 49 -10.05 -0.13 -10.74
C GLU A 49 -10.58 -1.26 -9.87
N SER A 50 -9.71 -1.96 -9.15
CA SER A 50 -10.09 -3.02 -8.21
C SER A 50 -10.90 -2.47 -7.03
N ILE A 51 -10.51 -1.33 -6.49
CA ILE A 51 -11.26 -0.65 -5.41
C ILE A 51 -12.60 -0.13 -5.95
N GLY A 52 -12.64 0.35 -7.20
CA GLY A 52 -13.85 0.76 -7.91
C GLY A 52 -14.32 2.18 -7.65
N ARG A 53 -13.75 2.88 -6.67
CA ARG A 53 -14.13 4.24 -6.32
C ARG A 53 -13.01 4.94 -5.55
N PRO A 54 -12.99 6.28 -5.49
CA PRO A 54 -12.06 6.98 -4.61
C PRO A 54 -12.29 6.61 -3.14
N LEU A 55 -11.22 6.44 -2.39
CA LEU A 55 -11.32 6.21 -0.95
C LEU A 55 -11.60 7.53 -0.25
N PRO A 56 -12.67 7.63 0.56
CA PRO A 56 -13.06 8.90 1.16
C PRO A 56 -12.08 9.35 2.25
N GLY A 57 -12.02 10.67 2.45
CA GLY A 57 -11.19 11.26 3.48
C GLY A 57 -9.70 11.29 3.17
N ARG A 58 -9.34 11.01 1.92
CA ARG A 58 -7.96 10.94 1.45
C ARG A 58 -7.85 11.50 0.05
N LYS A 59 -6.72 12.14 -0.26
CA LYS A 59 -6.42 12.53 -1.64
C LYS A 59 -5.99 11.27 -2.39
N ASN A 60 -6.71 10.91 -3.45
CA ASN A 60 -6.42 9.72 -4.26
C ASN A 60 -5.56 10.12 -5.45
N ILE A 61 -4.35 9.56 -5.54
CA ILE A 61 -3.40 9.81 -6.61
C ILE A 61 -3.16 8.50 -7.34
N VAL A 62 -3.44 8.47 -8.64
CA VAL A 62 -3.35 7.24 -9.43
C VAL A 62 -2.30 7.41 -10.52
N LEU A 63 -1.35 6.45 -10.59
CA LEU A 63 -0.34 6.42 -11.63
C LEU A 63 -0.83 5.61 -12.82
N SER A 64 -0.69 6.21 -14.02
CA SER A 64 -0.91 5.51 -15.28
C SER A 64 0.05 6.05 -16.32
N ARG A 65 0.82 5.14 -16.95
CA ARG A 65 1.83 5.53 -17.95
C ARG A 65 1.23 6.18 -19.19
N THR A 66 -0.04 5.92 -19.46
CA THR A 66 -0.72 6.40 -20.68
C THR A 66 -1.60 7.61 -20.43
N SER A 67 -1.72 8.06 -19.19
CA SER A 67 -2.61 9.18 -18.83
C SER A 67 -1.82 10.48 -18.75
N GLU A 68 -2.43 11.55 -19.25
CA GLU A 68 -1.99 12.90 -18.94
C GLU A 68 -2.44 13.26 -17.52
N SER A 69 -1.74 14.19 -16.87
CA SER A 69 -2.14 14.71 -15.57
C SER A 69 -3.53 15.33 -15.68
N ARG A 70 -4.47 14.83 -14.90
CA ARG A 70 -5.86 15.28 -14.93
C ARG A 70 -6.56 14.98 -13.60
N GLU A 71 -7.70 15.59 -13.42
CA GLU A 71 -8.58 15.31 -12.30
C GLU A 71 -9.84 14.60 -12.79
N THR A 72 -10.32 13.64 -11.99
CA THR A 72 -11.60 12.95 -12.23
C THR A 72 -12.36 12.82 -10.92
N HIS A 73 -13.61 12.34 -10.99
CA HIS A 73 -14.45 12.09 -9.81
C HIS A 73 -14.62 13.36 -8.97
N ASP A 74 -14.96 14.50 -9.63
CA ASP A 74 -15.17 15.80 -8.99
C ASP A 74 -13.93 16.28 -8.21
N GLY A 75 -12.72 16.04 -8.75
CA GLY A 75 -11.47 16.44 -8.14
C GLY A 75 -10.97 15.51 -7.04
N GLN A 76 -11.65 14.39 -6.78
CA GLN A 76 -11.24 13.43 -5.77
C GLN A 76 -10.06 12.56 -6.20
N VAL A 77 -9.83 12.43 -7.51
CA VAL A 77 -8.76 11.63 -8.08
C VAL A 77 -7.87 12.47 -8.96
N LEU A 78 -6.56 12.42 -8.68
CA LEU A 78 -5.53 13.04 -9.50
C LEU A 78 -4.78 11.93 -10.25
N TRP A 79 -4.80 12.00 -11.58
CA TRP A 79 -4.07 11.06 -12.43
C TRP A 79 -2.72 11.65 -12.78
N VAL A 80 -1.68 10.86 -12.57
CA VAL A 80 -0.29 11.26 -12.83
C VAL A 80 0.43 10.14 -13.57
N ASN A 81 1.59 10.41 -14.17
CA ASN A 81 2.27 9.43 -15.00
C ASN A 81 3.61 8.94 -14.46
N GLY A 82 3.97 9.28 -13.24
CA GLY A 82 5.20 8.77 -12.62
C GLY A 82 5.32 9.12 -11.15
N PRO A 83 6.32 8.53 -10.46
CA PRO A 83 6.51 8.75 -9.02
C PRO A 83 6.78 10.20 -8.64
N GLN A 84 7.56 10.94 -9.42
CA GLN A 84 7.86 12.33 -9.10
C GLN A 84 6.62 13.21 -9.18
N GLN A 85 5.79 12.99 -10.20
CA GLN A 85 4.51 13.68 -10.34
C GLN A 85 3.55 13.33 -9.19
N ALA A 86 3.57 12.08 -8.73
CA ALA A 86 2.75 11.66 -7.60
C ALA A 86 3.15 12.37 -6.32
N ILE A 87 4.44 12.46 -6.04
CA ILE A 87 4.97 13.16 -4.86
C ILE A 87 4.61 14.65 -4.93
N ALA A 88 4.75 15.27 -6.08
CA ALA A 88 4.38 16.67 -6.28
C ALA A 88 2.87 16.88 -6.07
N ALA A 89 2.04 15.96 -6.58
CA ALA A 89 0.58 16.02 -6.43
C ALA A 89 0.13 15.88 -4.98
N ALA A 90 0.88 15.16 -4.16
CA ALA A 90 0.58 15.00 -2.74
C ALA A 90 0.63 16.34 -1.98
N GLY A 91 1.48 17.26 -2.43
CA GLY A 91 1.64 18.57 -1.81
C GLY A 91 2.47 18.55 -0.54
N PRO A 92 2.43 19.64 0.24
CA PRO A 92 3.26 19.78 1.45
C PRO A 92 2.65 19.03 2.62
N VAL A 93 2.77 17.71 2.64
CA VAL A 93 2.23 16.84 3.69
C VAL A 93 3.36 16.12 4.42
N GLU A 94 3.10 15.65 5.64
CA GLU A 94 4.09 14.94 6.44
C GLU A 94 4.36 13.54 5.94
N GLU A 95 3.35 12.87 5.39
CA GLU A 95 3.47 11.47 4.96
C GLU A 95 2.58 11.18 3.77
N VAL A 96 3.11 10.44 2.80
CA VAL A 96 2.38 9.93 1.63
C VAL A 96 2.35 8.41 1.73
N MET A 97 1.18 7.81 1.51
CA MET A 97 0.94 6.39 1.69
C MET A 97 0.81 5.70 0.32
N VAL A 98 1.77 4.88 -0.04
CA VAL A 98 1.77 4.11 -1.30
C VAL A 98 1.10 2.76 -1.02
N ILE A 99 -0.01 2.48 -1.71
CA ILE A 99 -0.87 1.34 -1.37
C ILE A 99 -0.88 0.21 -2.40
N GLY A 100 -0.09 0.32 -3.45
CA GLY A 100 0.12 -0.78 -4.39
C GLY A 100 -0.31 -0.47 -5.82
N GLY A 101 -0.32 -1.40 -6.70
CA GLY A 101 0.13 -2.81 -6.54
C GLY A 101 1.61 -3.06 -6.76
N GLY A 102 1.94 -4.29 -7.15
CA GLY A 102 3.32 -4.77 -7.20
C GLY A 102 4.31 -3.87 -7.94
N LYS A 103 3.95 -3.41 -9.13
CA LYS A 103 4.82 -2.52 -9.92
C LYS A 103 5.01 -1.15 -9.27
N ILE A 104 3.99 -0.65 -8.60
CA ILE A 104 4.05 0.62 -7.89
C ILE A 104 4.94 0.49 -6.66
N TYR A 105 4.83 -0.60 -5.92
CA TYR A 105 5.74 -0.88 -4.81
C TYR A 105 7.19 -0.92 -5.27
N GLU A 106 7.48 -1.57 -6.40
CA GLU A 106 8.84 -1.62 -6.96
C GLU A 106 9.40 -0.23 -7.25
N LYS A 107 8.56 0.65 -7.79
CA LYS A 107 8.98 2.02 -8.14
C LYS A 107 9.24 2.89 -6.92
N PHE A 108 8.47 2.72 -5.86
CA PHE A 108 8.56 3.59 -4.68
C PHE A 108 9.46 3.02 -3.58
N LEU A 109 9.74 1.72 -3.58
CA LEU A 109 10.56 1.11 -2.53
C LEU A 109 11.94 1.77 -2.37
N PRO A 110 12.67 2.12 -3.47
CA PRO A 110 13.93 2.84 -3.33
C PRO A 110 13.81 4.21 -2.66
N LEU A 111 12.62 4.80 -2.70
CA LEU A 111 12.34 6.13 -2.14
C LEU A 111 11.70 6.04 -0.75
N ALA A 112 11.33 4.85 -0.30
CA ALA A 112 10.54 4.67 0.92
C ALA A 112 11.36 4.95 2.18
N ASP A 113 10.72 5.66 3.12
CA ASP A 113 11.25 5.93 4.44
C ASP A 113 10.69 4.96 5.48
N ARG A 114 9.50 4.44 5.25
CA ARG A 114 8.78 3.59 6.19
C ARG A 114 7.97 2.52 5.44
N LEU A 115 7.86 1.35 6.05
CA LEU A 115 6.99 0.27 5.59
C LEU A 115 5.99 -0.08 6.68
N TYR A 116 4.69 -0.08 6.33
CA TYR A 116 3.63 -0.64 7.15
C TYR A 116 3.29 -2.00 6.55
N VAL A 117 3.72 -3.06 7.21
CA VAL A 117 3.61 -4.42 6.69
C VAL A 117 2.66 -5.22 7.56
N THR A 118 1.63 -5.80 6.95
CA THR A 118 0.82 -6.83 7.59
C THR A 118 1.26 -8.18 7.04
N LYS A 119 1.79 -9.04 7.89
CA LYS A 119 2.14 -10.42 7.53
C LYS A 119 1.01 -11.34 7.94
N ILE A 120 0.45 -12.03 6.95
CA ILE A 120 -0.67 -12.93 7.14
C ILE A 120 -0.12 -14.35 7.19
N ASP A 121 -0.49 -15.09 8.21
CA ASP A 121 -0.11 -16.50 8.36
C ASP A 121 -0.95 -17.35 7.42
N LEU A 122 -0.55 -17.37 6.16
CA LEU A 122 -1.22 -18.06 5.08
C LEU A 122 -0.20 -18.47 4.03
N ASN A 123 -0.16 -19.76 3.73
CA ASN A 123 0.63 -20.28 2.63
C ASN A 123 -0.28 -20.46 1.44
N VAL A 124 -0.15 -19.61 0.44
CA VAL A 124 -1.01 -19.58 -0.75
C VAL A 124 -0.16 -19.26 -1.98
N ASP A 125 -0.52 -19.86 -3.11
CA ASP A 125 0.09 -19.50 -4.38
C ASP A 125 -0.41 -18.14 -4.82
N GLY A 126 0.47 -17.36 -5.44
CA GLY A 126 0.12 -16.06 -5.95
C GLY A 126 0.86 -15.73 -7.22
N ASP A 127 0.38 -14.72 -7.93
CA ASP A 127 0.97 -14.21 -9.16
C ASP A 127 1.55 -12.79 -9.00
N THR A 128 1.28 -12.15 -7.86
CA THR A 128 1.77 -10.82 -7.56
C THR A 128 2.45 -10.83 -6.20
N PHE A 129 3.64 -10.22 -6.14
CA PHE A 129 4.49 -10.26 -4.95
C PHE A 129 4.94 -8.87 -4.55
N PHE A 130 5.10 -8.65 -3.25
CA PHE A 130 5.82 -7.48 -2.75
C PHE A 130 7.31 -7.67 -3.04
N PRO A 131 8.03 -6.64 -3.49
CA PRO A 131 9.46 -6.76 -3.78
C PRO A 131 10.27 -7.15 -2.53
N ASP A 132 11.45 -7.71 -2.76
CA ASP A 132 12.35 -8.09 -1.66
C ASP A 132 12.95 -6.84 -1.03
N TYR A 133 12.23 -6.29 -0.07
CA TYR A 133 12.58 -5.01 0.58
C TYR A 133 13.87 -5.11 1.39
N GLU A 134 14.22 -6.28 1.88
CA GLU A 134 15.45 -6.48 2.67
C GLU A 134 16.71 -6.36 1.81
N GLU A 135 16.62 -6.64 0.50
CA GLU A 135 17.73 -6.44 -0.43
C GLU A 135 17.93 -4.97 -0.82
N VAL A 136 16.88 -4.16 -0.71
CA VAL A 136 16.92 -2.75 -1.16
C VAL A 136 17.51 -1.84 -0.09
N ALA A 137 17.24 -2.11 1.17
CA ALA A 137 17.69 -1.26 2.28
C ALA A 137 17.69 -2.05 3.59
N ASP A 138 18.29 -1.46 4.62
CA ASP A 138 18.19 -1.97 5.98
C ASP A 138 17.01 -1.31 6.69
N TRP A 139 16.24 -2.11 7.39
CA TRP A 139 15.02 -1.67 8.06
C TRP A 139 15.09 -1.95 9.55
N GLN A 140 14.57 -1.03 10.35
CA GLN A 140 14.43 -1.19 11.79
C GLN A 140 12.96 -1.37 12.14
N GLU A 141 12.63 -2.48 12.78
CA GLU A 141 11.29 -2.71 13.30
C GLU A 141 11.05 -1.78 14.49
N ILE A 142 10.03 -0.93 14.40
CA ILE A 142 9.70 0.02 15.47
C ILE A 142 8.37 -0.30 16.16
N GLU A 143 7.54 -1.15 15.57
CA GLU A 143 6.28 -1.57 16.16
C GLU A 143 5.88 -2.94 15.63
N ARG A 144 5.28 -3.74 16.52
CA ARG A 144 4.76 -5.07 16.17
C ARG A 144 3.51 -5.36 16.99
N GLN A 145 2.47 -5.85 16.34
CA GLN A 145 1.24 -6.26 17.00
C GLN A 145 0.71 -7.54 16.37
N ASN A 146 0.41 -8.54 17.19
CA ASN A 146 -0.10 -9.84 16.75
C ASN A 146 -1.62 -9.91 16.92
N PHE A 147 -2.30 -10.53 15.94
CA PHE A 147 -3.73 -10.73 15.92
C PHE A 147 -4.03 -12.19 15.62
N ALA A 148 -4.79 -12.85 16.49
CA ALA A 148 -5.21 -14.23 16.27
C ALA A 148 -6.43 -14.28 15.35
N ALA A 149 -6.53 -15.37 14.57
CA ALA A 149 -7.73 -15.67 13.79
C ALA A 149 -8.93 -15.81 14.71
N ASN A 150 -10.10 -15.44 14.22
CA ASN A 150 -11.36 -15.51 14.97
C ASN A 150 -12.54 -15.63 13.99
N ASP A 151 -13.77 -15.47 14.46
CA ASP A 151 -14.97 -15.59 13.63
C ASP A 151 -15.02 -14.56 12.49
N ARG A 152 -14.31 -13.43 12.63
CA ARG A 152 -14.27 -12.36 11.64
C ARG A 152 -13.07 -12.47 10.72
N ASN A 153 -11.91 -12.86 11.26
CA ASN A 153 -10.63 -12.87 10.52
C ASN A 153 -10.22 -14.32 10.25
N SER A 154 -10.06 -14.65 8.99
CA SER A 154 -9.78 -16.01 8.53
C SER A 154 -8.42 -16.56 8.95
N ASN A 155 -7.46 -15.70 9.26
CA ASN A 155 -6.07 -16.08 9.52
C ASN A 155 -5.49 -15.23 10.64
N ASP A 156 -4.47 -15.77 11.32
CA ASP A 156 -3.62 -14.97 12.19
C ASP A 156 -2.85 -13.97 11.31
N PHE A 157 -2.60 -12.79 11.84
CA PHE A 157 -1.76 -11.83 11.15
C PHE A 157 -1.00 -10.95 12.14
N THR A 158 0.08 -10.34 11.67
CA THR A 158 0.94 -9.46 12.45
C THR A 158 1.12 -8.15 11.69
N THR A 159 0.86 -7.02 12.36
CA THR A 159 1.19 -5.71 11.79
C THR A 159 2.56 -5.28 12.28
N LEU A 160 3.36 -4.76 11.36
CA LEU A 160 4.74 -4.34 11.59
C LEU A 160 4.94 -2.95 11.00
N ILE A 161 5.73 -2.15 11.67
CA ILE A 161 6.19 -0.88 11.12
C ILE A 161 7.71 -0.91 11.11
N PHE A 162 8.30 -0.65 9.94
CA PHE A 162 9.74 -0.58 9.75
C PHE A 162 10.15 0.82 9.30
N ASP A 163 11.14 1.39 9.93
CA ASP A 163 11.79 2.61 9.45
C ASP A 163 13.11 2.26 8.77
N ARG A 164 13.43 2.99 7.69
CA ARG A 164 14.70 2.79 6.99
C ARG A 164 15.84 3.26 7.88
N LYS A 165 16.85 2.41 8.03
CA LYS A 165 18.10 2.79 8.69
C LYS A 165 18.94 3.65 7.74
N ARG A 166 19.45 4.75 8.25
CA ARG A 166 20.31 5.67 7.47
C ARG A 166 21.58 5.98 8.20
#